data_b21edf68ca26891267f5847e09d17889
#
_entry.id   b21edf68ca26891267f5847e09d17889
#
_cell.length_a   1.000
_cell.length_b   1.000
_cell.length_c   1.000
_cell.angle_alpha   90.00
_cell.angle_beta   90.00
_cell.angle_gamma   90.00
#
_symmetry.space_group_name_H-M   'P 1'
#
loop_
_entity.id
_entity.type
_entity.pdbx_description
1 polymer ?
#
loop_
_entity_poly.entity_id
_entity_poly.type
_entity_poly.pdbx_seq_one_letter_code
_entity_poly.pdbx_strand_id
1 'polypeptide(L)'
;MSYSIKLQLYQTNPSRGHFRPVETTCWNYANGATWSHGDGACLLTMGGSGTSGTLRLLSDKGERIIIAIGVDNQKRWCDVVTGLAPEQTGVVINGEYYNKGKRAYMREKQLAKYSVTSAAGTKVEVQFTVSDGKDLVANCIIG
;
A
#
# COMPACT_ATOMS: atom_id res chain seq x y z
N MET A 1 -20.76 1.14 5.16
CA MET A 1 -20.44 0.94 3.72
C MET A 1 -19.08 0.30 3.61
N SER A 2 -18.97 -0.82 2.90
CA SER A 2 -17.71 -1.49 2.69
C SER A 2 -17.00 -0.92 1.45
N TYR A 3 -15.68 -1.09 1.43
CA TYR A 3 -14.81 -0.63 0.36
C TYR A 3 -13.90 -1.76 -0.09
N SER A 4 -13.47 -1.73 -1.34
CA SER A 4 -12.43 -2.60 -1.83
C SER A 4 -11.41 -1.80 -2.65
N ILE A 5 -10.15 -2.22 -2.57
CA ILE A 5 -9.09 -1.68 -3.42
C ILE A 5 -8.41 -2.87 -4.11
N LYS A 6 -8.51 -2.91 -5.42
CA LYS A 6 -7.78 -3.87 -6.24
C LYS A 6 -6.44 -3.24 -6.61
N LEU A 7 -5.36 -3.80 -6.10
CA LEU A 7 -3.99 -3.31 -6.35
C LEU A 7 -3.29 -4.24 -7.33
N GLN A 8 -2.93 -3.70 -8.49
CA GLN A 8 -2.22 -4.43 -9.53
C GLN A 8 -0.74 -4.05 -9.48
N LEU A 9 0.14 -5.05 -9.48
CA LEU A 9 1.59 -4.86 -9.38
C LEU A 9 2.21 -5.01 -10.77
N TYR A 10 2.98 -4.02 -11.18
CA TYR A 10 3.74 -4.02 -12.44
C TYR A 10 5.21 -3.76 -12.14
N GLN A 11 6.07 -4.59 -12.70
CA GLN A 11 7.52 -4.44 -12.57
C GLN A 11 8.10 -4.19 -13.95
N THR A 12 8.68 -3.01 -14.14
CA THR A 12 9.06 -2.52 -15.46
C THR A 12 10.56 -2.55 -15.72
N ASN A 13 11.37 -2.80 -14.70
CA ASN A 13 12.82 -2.78 -14.82
C ASN A 13 13.45 -4.01 -14.16
N PRO A 14 13.81 -5.05 -14.94
CA PRO A 14 14.41 -6.27 -14.38
C PRO A 14 15.72 -6.03 -13.64
N SER A 15 16.43 -4.94 -13.93
CA SER A 15 17.69 -4.64 -13.24
C SER A 15 17.50 -4.28 -11.76
N ARG A 16 16.28 -3.92 -11.36
CA ARG A 16 15.94 -3.67 -9.95
C ARG A 16 15.72 -4.95 -9.14
N GLY A 17 15.72 -6.12 -9.80
CA GLY A 17 15.34 -7.38 -9.19
C GLY A 17 13.84 -7.61 -9.24
N HIS A 18 13.40 -8.79 -8.83
CA HIS A 18 11.99 -9.14 -8.78
C HIS A 18 11.47 -8.90 -7.36
N PHE A 19 10.44 -8.08 -7.24
CA PHE A 19 9.77 -7.82 -5.97
C PHE A 19 8.59 -8.77 -5.80
N ARG A 20 8.44 -9.34 -4.62
CA ARG A 20 7.32 -10.22 -4.29
C ARG A 20 6.72 -9.84 -2.95
N PRO A 21 5.40 -10.03 -2.78
CA PRO A 21 4.76 -9.81 -1.48
C PRO A 21 5.29 -10.82 -0.46
N VAL A 22 5.68 -10.33 0.71
CA VAL A 22 6.16 -11.18 1.82
C VAL A 22 5.36 -11.00 3.08
N GLU A 23 4.52 -9.96 3.16
CA GLU A 23 3.69 -9.73 4.32
C GLU A 23 2.51 -8.84 3.92
N THR A 24 1.32 -9.15 4.42
CA THR A 24 0.15 -8.28 4.31
C THR A 24 -0.38 -7.97 5.71
N THR A 25 -0.81 -6.74 5.93
CA THR A 25 -1.39 -6.34 7.21
C THR A 25 -2.64 -5.51 6.97
N CYS A 26 -3.49 -5.46 8.00
CA CYS A 26 -4.69 -4.64 7.98
C CYS A 26 -4.77 -3.84 9.27
N TRP A 27 -5.22 -2.58 9.16
CA TRP A 27 -5.61 -1.81 10.31
C TRP A 27 -7.04 -2.18 10.66
N ASN A 28 -7.22 -2.76 11.84
CA ASN A 28 -8.50 -3.32 12.25
C ASN A 28 -9.42 -2.24 12.80
N TYR A 29 -10.23 -1.66 11.91
CA TYR A 29 -11.22 -0.64 12.23
C TYR A 29 -12.46 -0.88 11.36
N ALA A 30 -13.63 -0.38 11.76
CA ALA A 30 -14.87 -0.43 10.96
C ALA A 30 -15.13 -1.82 10.34
N ASN A 31 -15.19 -2.86 11.19
CA ASN A 31 -15.39 -4.25 10.82
C ASN A 31 -14.19 -4.92 10.12
N GLY A 32 -13.03 -4.28 10.22
CA GLY A 32 -11.79 -4.89 9.80
C GLY A 32 -11.56 -4.89 8.31
N ALA A 33 -10.53 -5.63 7.90
CA ALA A 33 -10.13 -5.75 6.50
C ALA A 33 -9.47 -7.09 6.26
N THR A 34 -9.46 -7.52 5.01
CA THR A 34 -8.76 -8.74 4.58
C THR A 34 -8.08 -8.51 3.25
N TRP A 35 -6.93 -9.17 3.08
CA TRP A 35 -6.25 -9.26 1.79
C TRP A 35 -6.57 -10.59 1.13
N SER A 36 -6.77 -10.56 -0.18
CA SER A 36 -6.85 -11.76 -1.01
C SER A 36 -6.03 -11.56 -2.28
N HIS A 37 -5.68 -12.66 -2.95
CA HIS A 37 -4.87 -12.64 -4.15
C HIS A 37 -5.56 -13.43 -5.24
N GLY A 38 -5.48 -12.95 -6.48
CA GLY A 38 -6.02 -13.63 -7.65
C GLY A 38 -5.84 -12.77 -8.88
N ASP A 39 -5.74 -13.43 -10.04
CA ASP A 39 -5.65 -12.77 -11.35
C ASP A 39 -4.53 -11.72 -11.44
N GLY A 40 -3.39 -12.00 -10.78
CA GLY A 40 -2.24 -11.10 -10.79
C GLY A 40 -2.42 -9.83 -9.97
N ALA A 41 -3.43 -9.76 -9.11
CA ALA A 41 -3.72 -8.60 -8.30
C ALA A 41 -3.85 -8.97 -6.82
N CYS A 42 -3.71 -7.97 -5.96
CA CYS A 42 -3.98 -8.06 -4.53
C CYS A 42 -5.24 -7.27 -4.24
N LEU A 43 -6.19 -7.86 -3.55
CA LEU A 43 -7.46 -7.20 -3.23
C LEU A 43 -7.55 -6.96 -1.73
N LEU A 44 -7.69 -5.70 -1.34
CA LEU A 44 -7.97 -5.29 0.03
C LEU A 44 -9.46 -5.02 0.17
N THR A 45 -10.14 -5.82 0.97
CA THR A 45 -11.56 -5.63 1.27
C THR A 45 -11.69 -5.10 2.68
N MET A 46 -12.40 -3.98 2.82
CA MET A 46 -12.54 -3.26 4.08
C MET A 46 -14.00 -3.13 4.46
N GLY A 47 -14.31 -3.31 5.75
CA GLY A 47 -15.68 -3.20 6.25
C GLY A 47 -16.20 -1.78 6.32
N GLY A 48 -15.35 -0.77 6.24
CA GLY A 48 -15.75 0.62 6.29
C GLY A 48 -14.61 1.59 6.16
N SER A 49 -14.93 2.87 6.13
CA SER A 49 -13.94 3.96 6.13
C SER A 49 -13.16 3.97 7.46
N GLY A 50 -11.90 4.36 7.41
CA GLY A 50 -11.00 4.35 8.55
C GLY A 50 -10.09 3.12 8.57
N THR A 51 -10.24 2.22 7.61
CA THR A 51 -9.48 0.97 7.50
C THR A 51 -8.40 1.11 6.44
N SER A 52 -7.36 0.31 6.54
CA SER A 52 -6.27 0.28 5.58
C SER A 52 -5.52 -1.03 5.66
N GLY A 53 -4.60 -1.22 4.74
CA GLY A 53 -3.69 -2.34 4.77
C GLY A 53 -2.34 -1.95 4.20
N THR A 54 -1.35 -2.78 4.51
CA THR A 54 -0.01 -2.65 3.92
C THR A 54 0.33 -3.92 3.16
N LEU A 55 1.08 -3.73 2.09
CA LEU A 55 1.68 -4.80 1.32
C LEU A 55 3.19 -4.59 1.38
N ARG A 56 3.91 -5.52 2.01
CA ARG A 56 5.35 -5.47 2.11
C ARG A 56 5.94 -6.31 0.99
N LEU A 57 6.84 -5.69 0.24
CA LEU A 57 7.50 -6.32 -0.90
C LEU A 57 8.99 -6.46 -0.61
N LEU A 58 9.55 -7.58 -1.01
CA LEU A 58 10.99 -7.85 -0.91
C LEU A 58 11.50 -8.27 -2.28
N SER A 59 12.57 -7.61 -2.73
CA SER A 59 13.22 -8.01 -3.98
C SER A 59 14.23 -9.12 -3.74
N ASP A 60 14.57 -9.84 -4.79
CA ASP A 60 15.65 -10.85 -4.76
C ASP A 60 17.03 -10.23 -4.55
N LYS A 61 17.13 -8.91 -4.61
CA LYS A 61 18.34 -8.15 -4.24
C LYS A 61 18.31 -7.62 -2.81
N GLY A 62 17.27 -7.95 -2.05
CA GLY A 62 17.16 -7.59 -0.64
C GLY A 62 16.54 -6.22 -0.37
N GLU A 63 16.03 -5.54 -1.38
CA GLU A 63 15.36 -4.25 -1.18
C GLU A 63 13.95 -4.45 -0.64
N ARG A 64 13.57 -3.65 0.37
CA ARG A 64 12.27 -3.74 1.04
C ARG A 64 11.49 -2.46 0.84
N ILE A 65 10.24 -2.60 0.39
CA ILE A 65 9.31 -1.48 0.27
C ILE A 65 7.96 -1.88 0.85
N ILE A 66 7.20 -0.88 1.30
CA ILE A 66 5.83 -1.08 1.77
C ILE A 66 4.92 -0.15 0.99
N ILE A 67 3.85 -0.72 0.48
CA ILE A 67 2.73 0.02 -0.09
C ILE A 67 1.62 0.06 0.96
N ALA A 68 1.18 1.25 1.32
CA ALA A 68 0.06 1.45 2.24
C ALA A 68 -1.11 2.03 1.46
N ILE A 69 -2.28 1.44 1.59
CA ILE A 69 -3.50 1.91 0.95
C ILE A 69 -4.68 1.77 1.90
N GLY A 70 -5.63 2.67 1.77
CA GLY A 70 -6.79 2.62 2.63
C GLY A 70 -7.83 3.66 2.26
N VAL A 71 -8.83 3.76 3.11
CA VAL A 71 -9.90 4.74 3.00
C VAL A 71 -9.99 5.50 4.31
N ASP A 72 -9.97 6.83 4.23
CA ASP A 72 -10.07 7.71 5.38
C ASP A 72 -11.08 8.79 5.07
N ASN A 73 -12.04 8.97 5.98
CA ASN A 73 -13.10 9.94 5.78
C ASN A 73 -13.76 9.77 4.40
N GLN A 74 -14.02 8.51 4.03
CA GLN A 74 -14.71 8.08 2.81
C GLN A 74 -13.93 8.33 1.52
N LYS A 75 -12.64 8.65 1.62
CA LYS A 75 -11.76 8.84 0.46
C LYS A 75 -10.55 7.94 0.55
N ARG A 76 -10.10 7.47 -0.62
CA ARG A 76 -8.89 6.65 -0.72
C ARG A 76 -7.65 7.46 -0.37
N TRP A 77 -6.62 6.76 0.09
CA TRP A 77 -5.30 7.32 0.28
C TRP A 77 -4.24 6.27 -0.04
N CYS A 78 -3.04 6.70 -0.30
CA CYS A 78 -1.90 5.81 -0.51
C CYS A 78 -0.62 6.42 -0.01
N ASP A 79 0.33 5.56 0.30
CA ASP A 79 1.69 5.95 0.65
C ASP A 79 2.66 4.85 0.21
N VAL A 80 3.92 5.21 0.03
CA VAL A 80 5.00 4.28 -0.29
C VAL A 80 6.14 4.55 0.67
N VAL A 81 6.64 3.51 1.32
CA VAL A 81 7.77 3.60 2.24
C VAL A 81 8.91 2.76 1.71
N THR A 82 10.08 3.38 1.56
CA THR A 82 11.30 2.73 1.08
C THR A 82 12.38 2.80 2.15
N GLY A 83 13.52 2.16 1.89
CA GLY A 83 14.66 2.20 2.83
C GLY A 83 14.38 1.50 4.15
N LEU A 84 13.56 0.46 4.11
CA LEU A 84 13.13 -0.24 5.32
C LEU A 84 14.20 -1.19 5.84
N ALA A 85 14.41 -1.15 7.16
CA ALA A 85 15.17 -2.18 7.86
C ALA A 85 14.30 -3.45 8.02
N PRO A 86 14.93 -4.62 8.24
CA PRO A 86 14.17 -5.87 8.38
C PRO A 86 13.10 -5.84 9.49
N GLU A 87 13.35 -5.13 10.57
CA GLU A 87 12.42 -5.01 11.70
C GLU A 87 11.28 -4.02 11.45
N GLN A 88 11.35 -3.20 10.40
CA GLN A 88 10.26 -2.29 10.01
C GLN A 88 9.24 -3.05 9.17
N THR A 89 8.42 -3.82 9.88
CA THR A 89 7.41 -4.67 9.26
C THR A 89 6.15 -3.90 8.89
N GLY A 90 5.26 -4.53 8.15
CA GLY A 90 3.96 -3.96 7.82
C GLY A 90 3.13 -3.62 9.05
N VAL A 91 3.21 -4.45 10.09
CA VAL A 91 2.49 -4.18 11.34
C VAL A 91 2.98 -2.88 11.98
N VAL A 92 4.30 -2.68 12.04
CA VAL A 92 4.90 -1.46 12.60
C VAL A 92 4.51 -0.24 11.77
N ILE A 93 4.70 -0.34 10.45
CA ILE A 93 4.45 0.80 9.55
C ILE A 93 2.95 1.14 9.54
N ASN A 94 2.06 0.14 9.48
CA ASN A 94 0.62 0.40 9.42
C ASN A 94 0.15 1.21 10.64
N GLY A 95 0.68 0.90 11.83
CA GLY A 95 0.35 1.65 13.04
C GLY A 95 0.79 3.12 13.00
N GLU A 96 1.79 3.47 12.21
CA GLU A 96 2.32 4.83 12.14
C GLU A 96 1.39 5.82 11.43
N TYR A 97 0.36 5.34 10.75
CA TYR A 97 -0.63 6.20 10.08
C TYR A 97 -1.74 6.64 11.02
N TYR A 98 -1.77 6.15 12.27
CA TYR A 98 -2.87 6.35 13.21
C TYR A 98 -2.37 6.88 14.54
N ASN A 99 -3.29 7.38 15.36
CA ASN A 99 -3.03 7.82 16.73
C ASN A 99 -1.91 8.86 16.80
N LYS A 100 -1.95 9.85 15.90
CA LYS A 100 -0.93 10.90 15.79
C LYS A 100 0.47 10.35 15.48
N GLY A 101 0.53 9.18 14.84
CA GLY A 101 1.79 8.60 14.41
C GLY A 101 2.48 9.47 13.35
N LYS A 102 3.75 9.20 13.12
CA LYS A 102 4.60 10.06 12.27
C LYS A 102 4.21 10.06 10.80
N ARG A 103 3.35 9.13 10.36
CA ARG A 103 2.87 9.03 8.97
C ARG A 103 1.40 9.40 8.83
N ALA A 104 0.74 9.83 9.90
CA ALA A 104 -0.67 10.19 9.84
C ALA A 104 -0.95 11.29 8.82
N TYR A 105 -0.01 12.20 8.61
CA TYR A 105 -0.16 13.26 7.60
C TYR A 105 -0.30 12.71 6.19
N MET A 106 0.31 11.57 5.87
CA MET A 106 0.16 10.94 4.56
C MET A 106 -1.23 10.36 4.36
N ARG A 107 -1.80 9.75 5.40
CA ARG A 107 -3.20 9.28 5.37
C ARG A 107 -4.16 10.45 5.15
N GLU A 108 -3.91 11.57 5.84
CA GLU A 108 -4.77 12.75 5.80
C GLU A 108 -4.72 13.49 4.47
N LYS A 109 -3.63 13.35 3.72
CA LYS A 109 -3.51 13.96 2.37
C LYS A 109 -4.46 13.33 1.35
N GLN A 110 -4.90 12.10 1.57
CA GLN A 110 -5.83 11.38 0.70
C GLN A 110 -5.39 11.41 -0.77
N LEU A 111 -4.11 11.11 -1.01
CA LEU A 111 -3.54 11.16 -2.34
C LEU A 111 -4.09 10.04 -3.22
N ALA A 112 -4.41 10.37 -4.47
CA ALA A 112 -4.78 9.39 -5.50
C ALA A 112 -3.56 8.89 -6.27
N LYS A 113 -2.41 9.56 -6.12
CA LYS A 113 -1.16 9.20 -6.78
C LYS A 113 0.00 9.64 -5.91
N TYR A 114 0.99 8.77 -5.78
CA TYR A 114 2.20 9.08 -5.04
C TYR A 114 3.36 8.25 -5.59
N SER A 115 4.52 8.87 -5.71
CA SER A 115 5.70 8.17 -6.18
C SER A 115 6.92 8.56 -5.36
N VAL A 116 7.83 7.59 -5.19
CA VAL A 116 9.07 7.75 -4.45
C VAL A 116 10.17 7.04 -5.23
N THR A 117 11.38 7.58 -5.21
CA THR A 117 12.55 6.88 -5.69
C THR A 117 13.41 6.51 -4.47
N SER A 118 13.71 5.23 -4.30
CA SER A 118 14.50 4.75 -3.17
C SER A 118 15.97 5.16 -3.31
N ALA A 119 16.73 5.03 -2.22
CA ALA A 119 18.17 5.29 -2.24
C ALA A 119 18.90 4.37 -3.22
N ALA A 120 18.35 3.17 -3.47
CA ALA A 120 18.92 2.23 -4.45
C ALA A 120 18.57 2.60 -5.90
N GLY A 121 17.71 3.62 -6.10
CA GLY A 121 17.31 4.07 -7.44
C GLY A 121 16.05 3.42 -7.97
N THR A 122 15.33 2.66 -7.16
CA THR A 122 14.06 2.04 -7.55
C THR A 122 12.95 3.06 -7.44
N LYS A 123 12.23 3.31 -8.53
CA LYS A 123 11.05 4.16 -8.52
C LYS A 123 9.82 3.31 -8.23
N VAL A 124 9.03 3.74 -7.26
CA VAL A 124 7.78 3.08 -6.89
C VAL A 124 6.67 4.11 -6.97
N GLU A 125 5.64 3.80 -7.75
CA GLU A 125 4.50 4.69 -7.94
C GLU A 125 3.21 3.95 -7.70
N VAL A 126 2.31 4.55 -6.91
CA VAL A 126 0.94 4.08 -6.75
C VAL A 126 0.02 5.10 -7.39
N GLN A 127 -0.88 4.63 -8.24
CA GLN A 127 -1.85 5.49 -8.89
C GLN A 127 -3.21 4.81 -8.90
N PHE A 128 -4.21 5.49 -8.36
CA PHE A 128 -5.59 5.02 -8.45
C PHE A 128 -6.14 5.35 -9.83
N THR A 129 -6.59 4.32 -10.54
CA THR A 129 -7.25 4.46 -11.84
C THR A 129 -8.77 4.54 -11.67
N VAL A 130 -9.29 3.98 -10.57
CA VAL A 130 -10.66 4.23 -10.09
C VAL A 130 -10.49 4.78 -8.69
N SER A 131 -10.70 6.09 -8.52
CA SER A 131 -10.33 6.80 -7.30
C SER A 131 -11.50 7.27 -6.46
N ASP A 132 -12.73 7.05 -6.92
CA ASP A 132 -13.95 7.42 -6.22
C ASP A 132 -14.89 6.22 -6.10
N GLY A 133 -15.78 6.29 -5.10
CA GLY A 133 -16.73 5.22 -4.84
C GLY A 133 -16.16 4.16 -3.91
N LYS A 134 -16.78 2.99 -3.89
CA LYS A 134 -16.43 1.92 -2.95
C LYS A 134 -15.63 0.78 -3.58
N ASP A 135 -15.60 0.67 -4.89
CA ASP A 135 -14.82 -0.35 -5.60
C ASP A 135 -13.68 0.34 -6.34
N LEU A 136 -12.55 0.46 -5.65
CA LEU A 136 -11.41 1.23 -6.10
C LEU A 136 -10.38 0.34 -6.80
N VAL A 137 -9.62 0.92 -7.73
CA VAL A 137 -8.56 0.22 -8.43
C VAL A 137 -7.31 1.09 -8.41
N ALA A 138 -6.17 0.48 -8.10
CA ALA A 138 -4.88 1.15 -8.10
C ALA A 138 -3.83 0.30 -8.80
N ASN A 139 -2.87 0.96 -9.41
CA ASN A 139 -1.68 0.33 -9.99
C ASN A 139 -0.47 0.70 -9.15
N CYS A 140 0.37 -0.28 -8.86
CA CYS A 140 1.69 -0.08 -8.28
C CYS A 140 2.73 -0.44 -9.34
N ILE A 141 3.53 0.54 -9.73
CA ILE A 141 4.54 0.39 -10.78
C ILE A 141 5.91 0.52 -10.14
N ILE A 142 6.73 -0.53 -10.30
CA ILE A 142 8.06 -0.63 -9.71
C ILE A 142 9.08 -0.71 -10.83
N GLY A 143 10.03 0.24 -10.85
CA GLY A 143 10.99 0.22 -11.96
C GLY A 143 12.16 1.20 -11.90
#